data_84b8c2e18790db7fc3c6aeed4b4e6fcb
#
_entry.id   84b8c2e18790db7fc3c6aeed4b4e6fcb
#
_cell.length_a   1.000
_cell.length_b   1.000
_cell.length_c   1.000
_cell.angle_alpha   90.00
_cell.angle_beta   90.00
_cell.angle_gamma   90.00
#
_symmetry.space_group_name_H-M   'P 1'
#
loop_
_entity.id
_entity.type
_entity.pdbx_description
1 polymer ?
#
loop_
_entity_poly.entity_id
_entity_poly.type
_entity_poly.pdbx_seq_one_letter_code
_entity_poly.pdbx_strand_id
1 'polypeptide(L)'
;CLKIIMSGTEQDVNDFIINFREEFMKLPVEDIAFPRSVNGLKKWSSSSSIFMKGVPMHCRGALLYNHFTKKNKLTHKYPLIQEGEKIKFIHMRTPNPMSSNVISFITKLPKELDIHRYIDYDRQYEKAFVEPLTFIMNQIGWDIDRSYGTQTTLEDFFG
;
A
#
# COMPACT_ATOMS: atom_id res chain seq x y z
N CYS A 1 15.74 -11.97 -4.00
CA CYS A 1 16.78 -10.90 -4.00
C CYS A 1 18.01 -11.26 -3.19
N LEU A 2 17.88 -11.79 -1.98
CA LEU A 2 19.04 -12.12 -1.12
C LEU A 2 20.04 -13.04 -1.82
N LYS A 3 19.55 -14.05 -2.53
CA LYS A 3 20.40 -14.99 -3.29
C LYS A 3 21.16 -14.29 -4.42
N ILE A 4 20.53 -13.31 -5.07
CA ILE A 4 21.16 -12.51 -6.12
C ILE A 4 22.22 -11.59 -5.52
N ILE A 5 21.95 -10.96 -4.38
CA ILE A 5 22.89 -10.08 -3.68
C ILE A 5 24.15 -10.83 -3.26
N MET A 6 24.02 -12.10 -2.85
CA MET A 6 25.15 -12.93 -2.41
C MET A 6 26.01 -13.48 -3.54
N SER A 7 25.45 -13.72 -4.71
CA SER A 7 26.13 -14.45 -5.82
C SER A 7 26.00 -13.81 -7.20
N GLY A 8 25.18 -12.76 -7.33
CA GLY A 8 24.94 -12.06 -8.59
C GLY A 8 25.63 -10.71 -8.67
N THR A 9 25.16 -9.88 -9.62
CA THR A 9 25.65 -8.52 -9.88
C THR A 9 24.58 -7.49 -9.58
N GLU A 10 24.99 -6.22 -9.52
CA GLU A 10 24.06 -5.07 -9.42
C GLU A 10 23.01 -5.10 -10.54
N GLN A 11 23.42 -5.42 -11.78
CA GLN A 11 22.49 -5.52 -12.91
C GLN A 11 21.47 -6.64 -12.72
N ASP A 12 21.87 -7.78 -12.15
CA ASP A 12 20.95 -8.89 -11.87
C ASP A 12 19.84 -8.48 -10.90
N VAL A 13 20.16 -7.67 -9.89
CA VAL A 13 19.18 -7.13 -8.94
C VAL A 13 18.22 -6.16 -9.64
N ASN A 14 18.76 -5.27 -10.48
CA ASN A 14 17.94 -4.31 -11.23
C ASN A 14 17.01 -5.02 -12.21
N ASP A 15 17.49 -6.04 -12.90
CA ASP A 15 16.67 -6.88 -13.79
C ASP A 15 15.54 -7.59 -13.00
N PHE A 16 15.86 -8.10 -11.82
CA PHE A 16 14.87 -8.72 -10.95
C PHE A 16 13.77 -7.74 -10.53
N ILE A 17 14.14 -6.51 -10.17
CA ILE A 17 13.19 -5.46 -9.77
C ILE A 17 12.21 -5.17 -10.92
N ILE A 18 12.70 -5.02 -12.13
CA ILE A 18 11.88 -4.76 -13.32
C ILE A 18 10.91 -5.92 -13.58
N ASN A 19 11.40 -7.14 -13.56
CA ASN A 19 10.62 -8.35 -13.87
C ASN A 19 9.60 -8.65 -12.76
N PHE A 20 9.99 -8.53 -11.51
CA PHE A 20 9.12 -8.80 -10.36
C PHE A 20 7.97 -7.79 -10.27
N ARG A 21 8.15 -6.57 -10.76
CA ARG A 21 7.08 -5.57 -10.79
C ARG A 21 5.84 -6.08 -11.52
N GLU A 22 6.00 -6.75 -12.65
CA GLU A 22 4.88 -7.31 -13.41
C GLU A 22 4.11 -8.36 -12.61
N GLU A 23 4.81 -9.22 -11.90
CA GLU A 23 4.18 -10.21 -11.01
C GLU A 23 3.47 -9.55 -9.83
N PHE A 24 4.10 -8.54 -9.23
CA PHE A 24 3.52 -7.79 -8.12
C PHE A 24 2.20 -7.12 -8.49
N MET A 25 2.11 -6.55 -9.69
CA MET A 25 0.89 -5.88 -10.18
C MET A 25 -0.31 -6.83 -10.33
N LYS A 26 -0.07 -8.14 -10.39
CA LYS A 26 -1.11 -9.17 -10.50
C LYS A 26 -1.56 -9.73 -9.15
N LEU A 27 -0.85 -9.40 -8.06
CA LEU A 27 -1.18 -9.91 -6.74
C LEU A 27 -2.47 -9.28 -6.19
N PRO A 28 -3.26 -10.05 -5.42
CA PRO A 28 -4.41 -9.49 -4.70
C PRO A 28 -3.99 -8.39 -3.74
N VAL A 29 -4.89 -7.43 -3.49
CA VAL A 29 -4.67 -6.33 -2.55
C VAL A 29 -4.27 -6.83 -1.17
N GLU A 30 -4.86 -7.92 -0.72
CA GLU A 30 -4.62 -8.54 0.58
C GLU A 30 -3.18 -9.07 0.75
N ASP A 31 -2.53 -9.43 -0.35
CA ASP A 31 -1.16 -9.97 -0.34
C ASP A 31 -0.09 -8.88 -0.34
N ILE A 32 -0.42 -7.68 -0.81
CA ILE A 32 0.53 -6.57 -0.93
C ILE A 32 0.36 -5.49 0.16
N ALA A 33 -0.69 -5.58 0.95
CA ALA A 33 -0.99 -4.61 2.01
C ALA A 33 -0.07 -4.82 3.23
N PHE A 34 0.20 -3.72 3.94
CA PHE A 34 1.09 -3.74 5.10
C PHE A 34 0.34 -4.11 6.39
N PRO A 35 0.84 -5.10 7.16
CA PRO A 35 0.27 -5.40 8.47
C PRO A 35 0.64 -4.34 9.51
N ARG A 36 -0.31 -3.95 10.34
CA ARG A 36 -0.12 -3.05 11.48
C ARG A 36 -1.14 -3.35 12.58
N SER A 37 -0.79 -3.02 13.81
CA SER A 37 -1.76 -2.99 14.93
C SER A 37 -2.30 -1.58 15.08
N VAL A 38 -3.61 -1.45 15.28
CA VAL A 38 -4.29 -0.17 15.40
C VAL A 38 -4.32 0.24 16.86
N ASN A 39 -3.43 1.13 17.26
CA ASN A 39 -3.38 1.69 18.61
C ASN A 39 -3.72 3.18 18.57
N GLY A 40 -4.55 3.61 19.51
CA GLY A 40 -4.98 5.00 19.59
C GLY A 40 -6.19 5.34 18.70
N LEU A 41 -6.94 4.34 18.24
CA LEU A 41 -8.10 4.55 17.38
C LEU A 41 -9.15 5.44 18.05
N LYS A 42 -9.37 5.26 19.33
CA LYS A 42 -10.31 6.07 20.13
C LYS A 42 -9.94 7.55 20.18
N LYS A 43 -8.64 7.84 20.20
CA LYS A 43 -8.13 9.23 20.20
C LYS A 43 -8.55 9.99 18.93
N TRP A 44 -8.66 9.30 17.81
CA TRP A 44 -8.91 9.88 16.50
C TRP A 44 -10.31 9.57 15.95
N SER A 45 -11.20 9.04 16.77
CA SER A 45 -12.51 8.53 16.33
C SER A 45 -13.57 9.61 16.04
N SER A 46 -13.36 10.86 16.38
CA SER A 46 -14.27 11.93 15.99
C SER A 46 -14.15 12.21 14.48
N SER A 47 -15.28 12.45 13.83
CA SER A 47 -15.32 12.68 12.38
C SER A 47 -14.47 13.88 11.94
N SER A 48 -14.26 14.86 12.80
CA SER A 48 -13.43 16.04 12.54
C SER A 48 -11.92 15.74 12.63
N SER A 49 -11.51 14.66 13.29
CA SER A 49 -10.10 14.35 13.52
C SER A 49 -9.48 13.41 12.50
N ILE A 50 -10.26 12.73 11.67
CA ILE A 50 -9.75 11.72 10.70
C ILE A 50 -8.71 12.31 9.75
N PHE A 51 -8.89 13.55 9.31
CA PHE A 51 -8.00 14.23 8.38
C PHE A 51 -7.03 15.22 9.05
N MET A 52 -6.98 15.24 10.37
CA MET A 52 -6.04 16.12 11.08
C MET A 52 -4.59 15.67 10.88
N LYS A 53 -3.69 16.66 10.92
CA LYS A 53 -2.25 16.42 10.90
C LYS A 53 -1.85 15.60 12.12
N GLY A 54 -1.03 14.58 11.90
CA GLY A 54 -0.51 13.71 12.95
C GLY A 54 -1.30 12.42 13.18
N VAL A 55 -2.44 12.23 12.50
CA VAL A 55 -3.13 10.94 12.52
C VAL A 55 -2.29 9.91 11.76
N PRO A 56 -1.89 8.79 12.38
CA PRO A 56 -1.17 7.74 11.68
C PRO A 56 -1.96 7.20 10.48
N MET A 57 -1.28 6.91 9.39
CA MET A 57 -1.92 6.48 8.14
C MET A 57 -2.83 5.28 8.32
N HIS A 58 -2.36 4.25 9.04
CA HIS A 58 -3.13 3.04 9.28
C HIS A 58 -4.37 3.29 10.17
N CYS A 59 -4.29 4.23 11.12
CA CYS A 59 -5.44 4.65 11.92
C CYS A 59 -6.46 5.42 11.09
N ARG A 60 -6.01 6.33 10.24
CA ARG A 60 -6.88 7.04 9.30
C ARG A 60 -7.59 6.08 8.36
N GLY A 61 -6.86 5.13 7.81
CA GLY A 61 -7.42 4.08 6.97
C GLY A 61 -8.47 3.23 7.69
N ALA A 62 -8.22 2.90 8.96
CA ALA A 62 -9.16 2.14 9.78
C ALA A 62 -10.46 2.90 10.08
N LEU A 63 -10.34 4.18 10.42
CA LEU A 63 -11.50 5.04 10.66
C LEU A 63 -12.36 5.24 9.40
N LEU A 64 -11.71 5.41 8.25
CA LEU A 64 -12.41 5.50 6.97
C LEU A 64 -13.11 4.19 6.61
N TYR A 65 -12.43 3.06 6.79
CA TYR A 65 -13.04 1.75 6.59
C TYR A 65 -14.31 1.61 7.45
N ASN A 66 -14.24 1.92 8.73
CA ASN A 66 -15.37 1.85 9.63
C ASN A 66 -16.52 2.77 9.20
N HIS A 67 -16.18 4.01 8.83
CA HIS A 67 -17.17 4.99 8.37
C HIS A 67 -17.93 4.50 7.13
N PHE A 68 -17.20 4.08 6.10
CA PHE A 68 -17.81 3.64 4.84
C PHE A 68 -18.52 2.30 4.95
N THR A 69 -18.04 1.40 5.79
CA THR A 69 -18.72 0.14 6.09
C THR A 69 -20.08 0.38 6.76
N LYS A 70 -20.13 1.29 7.71
CA LYS A 70 -21.40 1.72 8.33
C LYS A 70 -22.32 2.43 7.35
N LYS A 71 -21.78 3.41 6.61
CA LYS A 71 -22.54 4.20 5.65
C LYS A 71 -23.22 3.33 4.58
N ASN A 72 -22.55 2.29 4.12
CA ASN A 72 -23.04 1.36 3.11
C ASN A 72 -23.79 0.16 3.69
N LYS A 73 -24.06 0.16 5.02
CA LYS A 73 -24.79 -0.91 5.72
C LYS A 73 -24.15 -2.31 5.55
N LEU A 74 -22.83 -2.36 5.53
CA LEU A 74 -22.05 -3.58 5.30
C LEU A 74 -21.57 -4.26 6.59
N THR A 75 -21.98 -3.78 7.75
CA THR A 75 -21.52 -4.28 9.06
C THR A 75 -21.91 -5.72 9.33
N HIS A 76 -22.94 -6.24 8.65
CA HIS A 76 -23.34 -7.65 8.73
C HIS A 76 -22.39 -8.59 7.99
N LYS A 77 -21.64 -8.06 7.05
CA LYS A 77 -20.71 -8.84 6.19
C LYS A 77 -19.25 -8.59 6.56
N TYR A 78 -18.92 -7.37 6.95
CA TYR A 78 -17.57 -6.95 7.29
C TYR A 78 -17.54 -6.37 8.70
N PRO A 79 -16.75 -6.99 9.62
CA PRO A 79 -16.64 -6.47 10.98
C PRO A 79 -15.91 -5.13 11.00
N LEU A 80 -16.28 -4.27 11.94
CA LEU A 80 -15.60 -3.00 12.16
C LEU A 80 -14.25 -3.24 12.81
N ILE A 81 -13.28 -2.39 12.49
CA ILE A 81 -11.96 -2.39 13.11
C ILE A 81 -12.07 -1.80 14.51
N GLN A 82 -11.52 -2.47 15.50
CA GLN A 82 -11.51 -2.08 16.91
C GLN A 82 -10.10 -1.76 17.40
N GLU A 83 -10.02 -1.07 18.53
CA GLU A 83 -8.76 -0.75 19.20
C GLU A 83 -7.92 -2.00 19.42
N GLY A 84 -6.64 -1.93 19.07
CA GLY A 84 -5.67 -2.99 19.25
C GLY A 84 -5.70 -4.11 18.22
N GLU A 85 -6.66 -4.11 17.30
CA GLU A 85 -6.73 -5.14 16.26
C GLU A 85 -5.58 -5.06 15.27
N LYS A 86 -5.19 -6.23 14.77
CA LYS A 86 -4.26 -6.33 13.63
C LYS A 86 -5.04 -6.11 12.35
N ILE A 87 -4.54 -5.17 11.55
CA ILE A 87 -5.13 -4.80 10.26
C ILE A 87 -4.04 -4.81 9.18
N LYS A 88 -4.47 -4.64 7.95
CA LYS A 88 -3.60 -4.35 6.82
C LYS A 88 -4.00 -3.00 6.25
N PHE A 89 -3.02 -2.21 5.81
CA PHE A 89 -3.30 -0.95 5.11
C PHE A 89 -2.61 -0.91 3.75
N ILE A 90 -3.19 -0.16 2.83
CA ILE A 90 -2.72 -0.04 1.46
C ILE A 90 -2.87 1.39 0.96
N HIS A 91 -1.94 1.81 0.10
CA HIS A 91 -1.96 3.12 -0.52
C HIS A 91 -2.98 3.19 -1.67
N MET A 92 -3.61 4.35 -1.80
CA MET A 92 -4.55 4.65 -2.87
C MET A 92 -4.12 5.89 -3.63
N ARG A 93 -4.46 5.91 -4.91
CA ARG A 93 -4.31 7.10 -5.77
C ARG A 93 -5.40 8.12 -5.41
N THR A 94 -5.04 9.37 -5.47
CA THR A 94 -5.96 10.49 -5.28
C THR A 94 -6.09 11.31 -6.57
N PRO A 95 -7.24 11.91 -6.86
CA PRO A 95 -8.48 11.89 -6.06
C PRO A 95 -9.20 10.55 -6.09
N ASN A 96 -9.94 10.24 -5.02
CA ASN A 96 -10.81 9.08 -4.92
C ASN A 96 -12.02 9.39 -4.03
N PRO A 97 -13.07 8.53 -4.03
CA PRO A 97 -14.29 8.81 -3.27
C PRO A 97 -14.12 8.95 -1.76
N MET A 98 -13.02 8.47 -1.20
CA MET A 98 -12.73 8.56 0.24
C MET A 98 -11.89 9.76 0.62
N SER A 99 -11.42 10.54 -0.35
CA SER A 99 -10.54 11.69 -0.15
C SER A 99 -9.32 11.36 0.72
N SER A 100 -8.77 10.17 0.56
CA SER A 100 -7.64 9.67 1.32
C SER A 100 -6.69 8.85 0.45
N ASN A 101 -5.40 8.94 0.75
CA ASN A 101 -4.35 8.16 0.08
C ASN A 101 -4.09 6.80 0.74
N VAL A 102 -4.91 6.41 1.70
CA VAL A 102 -4.75 5.13 2.41
C VAL A 102 -6.11 4.59 2.84
N ILE A 103 -6.25 3.26 2.82
CA ILE A 103 -7.37 2.52 3.39
C ILE A 103 -6.84 1.32 4.16
N SER A 104 -7.49 0.98 5.26
CA SER A 104 -7.18 -0.21 6.04
C SER A 104 -8.34 -1.20 5.99
N PHE A 105 -8.04 -2.47 6.23
CA PHE A 105 -9.03 -3.54 6.28
C PHE A 105 -8.51 -4.67 7.18
N ILE A 106 -9.38 -5.57 7.61
CA ILE A 106 -8.99 -6.68 8.48
C ILE A 106 -8.48 -7.85 7.64
N THR A 107 -9.36 -8.52 6.91
CA THR A 107 -9.03 -9.70 6.09
C THR A 107 -9.12 -9.40 4.61
N LYS A 108 -10.18 -8.74 4.18
CA LYS A 108 -10.44 -8.39 2.78
C LYS A 108 -10.89 -6.95 2.67
N LEU A 109 -10.44 -6.30 1.62
CA LEU A 109 -10.98 -5.00 1.24
C LEU A 109 -12.37 -5.19 0.61
N PRO A 110 -13.44 -4.61 1.20
CA PRO A 110 -14.79 -4.82 0.67
C PRO A 110 -14.94 -4.36 -0.77
N LYS A 111 -15.38 -5.25 -1.64
CA LYS A 111 -15.62 -4.95 -3.06
C LYS A 111 -16.75 -3.94 -3.25
N GLU A 112 -17.70 -3.93 -2.33
CA GLU A 112 -18.86 -3.04 -2.30
C GLU A 112 -18.46 -1.56 -2.14
N LEU A 113 -17.27 -1.28 -1.62
CA LEU A 113 -16.75 0.09 -1.51
C LEU A 113 -16.28 0.65 -2.86
N ASP A 114 -16.09 -0.22 -3.86
CA ASP A 114 -15.70 0.14 -5.24
C ASP A 114 -14.45 1.03 -5.31
N ILE A 115 -13.44 0.69 -4.51
CA ILE A 115 -12.18 1.44 -4.44
C ILE A 115 -10.97 0.67 -4.96
N HIS A 116 -11.13 -0.57 -5.41
CA HIS A 116 -10.03 -1.40 -5.91
C HIS A 116 -9.28 -0.75 -7.07
N ARG A 117 -9.97 -0.03 -7.95
CA ARG A 117 -9.37 0.71 -9.07
C ARG A 117 -8.48 1.88 -8.64
N TYR A 118 -8.59 2.32 -7.40
CA TYR A 118 -7.77 3.42 -6.86
C TYR A 118 -6.55 2.94 -6.10
N ILE A 119 -6.35 1.64 -5.97
CA ILE A 119 -5.18 1.08 -5.29
C ILE A 119 -3.91 1.47 -6.07
N ASP A 120 -2.97 2.07 -5.37
CA ASP A 120 -1.71 2.52 -5.94
C ASP A 120 -0.66 1.41 -5.84
N TYR A 121 -0.67 0.51 -6.81
CA TYR A 121 0.29 -0.60 -6.89
C TYR A 121 1.72 -0.12 -7.04
N ASP A 122 1.96 0.98 -7.75
CA ASP A 122 3.31 1.52 -7.94
C ASP A 122 3.88 2.01 -6.61
N ARG A 123 3.10 2.78 -5.86
CA ARG A 123 3.51 3.24 -4.53
C ARG A 123 3.67 2.09 -3.55
N GLN A 124 2.78 1.11 -3.63
CA GLN A 124 2.85 -0.09 -2.79
C GLN A 124 4.11 -0.90 -3.09
N TYR A 125 4.47 -1.05 -4.35
CA TYR A 125 5.70 -1.71 -4.80
C TYR A 125 6.94 -0.97 -4.30
N GLU A 126 6.97 0.34 -4.46
CA GLU A 126 8.05 1.19 -3.97
C GLU A 126 8.26 1.02 -2.46
N LYS A 127 7.18 1.15 -1.68
CA LYS A 127 7.22 1.09 -0.22
C LYS A 127 7.47 -0.31 0.34
N ALA A 128 6.90 -1.34 -0.27
CA ALA A 128 6.99 -2.71 0.21
C ALA A 128 8.29 -3.41 -0.18
N PHE A 129 8.83 -3.06 -1.35
CA PHE A 129 9.93 -3.82 -1.94
C PHE A 129 11.15 -2.96 -2.28
N VAL A 130 10.98 -1.90 -3.06
CA VAL A 130 12.11 -1.12 -3.60
C VAL A 130 12.85 -0.35 -2.51
N GLU A 131 12.15 0.37 -1.64
CA GLU A 131 12.79 1.14 -0.54
C GLU A 131 13.58 0.25 0.43
N PRO A 132 13.00 -0.85 0.97
CA PRO A 132 13.76 -1.76 1.82
C PRO A 132 14.97 -2.37 1.12
N LEU A 133 14.83 -2.72 -0.15
CA LEU A 133 15.92 -3.28 -0.94
C LEU A 133 17.01 -2.23 -1.21
N THR A 134 16.64 -0.98 -1.48
CA THR A 134 17.56 0.13 -1.66
C THR A 134 18.45 0.31 -0.43
N PHE A 135 17.85 0.24 0.76
CA PHE A 135 18.60 0.34 2.01
C PHE A 135 19.67 -0.75 2.12
N ILE A 136 19.34 -1.99 1.78
CA ILE A 136 20.28 -3.12 1.81
C ILE A 136 21.37 -2.94 0.75
N MET A 137 21.01 -2.57 -0.47
CA MET A 137 21.95 -2.42 -1.57
C MET A 137 22.95 -1.28 -1.36
N ASN A 138 22.51 -0.18 -0.77
CA ASN A 138 23.40 0.92 -0.44
C ASN A 138 24.52 0.53 0.56
N GLN A 139 24.24 -0.47 1.42
CA GLN A 139 25.25 -0.99 2.35
C GLN A 139 26.41 -1.71 1.65
N ILE A 140 26.18 -2.22 0.46
CA ILE A 140 27.17 -2.92 -0.35
C ILE A 140 27.65 -2.08 -1.55
N GLY A 141 27.27 -0.80 -1.59
CA GLY A 141 27.68 0.15 -2.62
C GLY A 141 26.99 -0.04 -3.98
N TRP A 142 25.85 -0.70 -4.02
CA TRP A 142 25.04 -0.87 -5.21
C TRP A 142 23.89 0.11 -5.26
N ASP A 143 23.54 0.59 -6.45
CA ASP A 143 22.44 1.49 -6.70
C ASP A 143 21.28 0.79 -7.40
N ILE A 144 20.05 1.17 -7.07
CA ILE A 144 18.85 0.69 -7.75
C ILE A 144 18.49 1.66 -8.86
N ASP A 145 18.37 1.12 -10.08
CA ASP A 145 17.81 1.85 -11.20
C ASP A 145 16.29 2.00 -11.01
N ARG A 146 15.85 3.23 -10.80
CA ARG A 146 14.44 3.57 -10.59
C ARG A 146 13.70 3.94 -11.87
N SER A 147 14.28 3.67 -13.03
CA SER A 147 13.66 3.95 -14.33
C SER A 147 12.50 3.00 -14.68
N TYR A 148 12.31 1.91 -13.92
CA TYR A 148 11.27 0.92 -14.16
C TYR A 148 9.84 1.50 -14.23
N GLY A 149 9.57 2.62 -13.53
CA GLY A 149 8.28 3.32 -13.59
C GLY A 149 8.19 4.37 -14.69
N THR A 150 9.33 4.91 -15.11
CA THR A 150 9.41 5.99 -16.11
C THR A 150 9.33 5.47 -17.54
N GLN A 151 9.83 4.27 -17.81
CA GLN A 151 9.76 3.65 -19.14
C GLN A 151 8.32 3.45 -19.61
N THR A 152 7.45 2.99 -18.73
CA THR A 152 6.02 2.81 -19.06
C THR A 152 5.35 4.14 -19.41
N THR A 153 5.71 5.22 -18.69
CA THR A 153 5.15 6.54 -18.92
C THR A 153 5.62 7.14 -20.25
N LEU A 154 6.86 6.90 -20.64
CA LEU A 154 7.40 7.37 -21.91
C LEU A 154 6.81 6.61 -23.12
N GLU A 155 6.60 5.31 -23.00
CA GLU A 155 5.94 4.52 -24.04
C GLU A 155 4.48 4.94 -24.22
N ASP A 156 3.77 5.18 -23.12
CA ASP A 156 2.40 5.70 -23.15
C ASP A 156 2.34 7.11 -23.76
N PHE A 157 3.39 7.91 -23.61
CA PHE A 157 3.47 9.25 -24.13
C PHE A 157 3.81 9.30 -25.63
N PHE A 158 4.59 8.35 -26.11
CA PHE A 158 5.03 8.25 -27.52
C PHE A 158 4.24 7.21 -28.33
N GLY A 159 3.45 6.39 -27.65
CA GLY A 159 2.56 5.44 -28.30
C GLY A 159 1.20 6.04 -28.57
#